data_5e10f35a6ea46dd7107f13718a9e34b0
#
_entry.id   5e10f35a6ea46dd7107f13718a9e34b0
#
_cell.length_a   1.000
_cell.length_b   1.000
_cell.length_c   1.000
_cell.angle_alpha   90.00
_cell.angle_beta   90.00
_cell.angle_gamma   90.00
#
_symmetry.space_group_name_H-M   'P 1'
#
loop_
_entity.id
_entity.type
_entity.pdbx_description
1 polymer ?
#
loop_
_entity_poly.entity_id
_entity_poly.type
_entity_poly.pdbx_seq_one_letter_code
_entity_poly.pdbx_strand_id
1 'polypeptide(L)'
;MRNTLATSPQPGSTDLGLALITGGSRGLGAALCDEYRNRDWTVMEFSRSGPGVYVDMANTCDAADVFSGAFEQLSAFAVDEIVVISNAAVLGPVGAVAHVEPADIASHIDVNVVSAIMLTRAFIAAFQDRDCPKTFVNISSGAAVKGHAGWSLYCASKAAMENFVRAVALEQALQPHPIRAINVNPGIMDTAMQAEIRAARVEDFPERERFVGFKLGGRLGQPDVVATRIVDLVASRPEPGATVSA
;
A
#
# COMPACT_ATOMS: atom_id res chain seq x y z
N MET A 1 -0.19 23.23 17.66
CA MET A 1 -0.31 21.88 17.16
C MET A 1 -1.80 21.55 17.10
N ARG A 2 -2.43 21.65 15.94
CA ARG A 2 -3.88 21.42 15.80
C ARG A 2 -4.07 20.11 15.06
N ASN A 3 -4.35 19.03 15.84
CA ASN A 3 -4.90 17.79 15.30
C ASN A 3 -6.33 18.10 14.82
N THR A 4 -6.50 18.33 13.55
CA THR A 4 -7.82 18.30 12.91
C THR A 4 -8.19 16.85 12.66
N LEU A 5 -8.79 16.22 13.67
CA LEU A 5 -9.56 14.98 13.47
C LEU A 5 -10.65 15.28 12.43
N ALA A 6 -10.74 14.40 11.44
CA ALA A 6 -11.72 14.43 10.38
C ALA A 6 -13.14 14.63 10.96
N THR A 7 -13.94 15.37 10.24
CA THR A 7 -15.35 15.66 10.54
C THR A 7 -16.11 14.38 10.86
N SER A 8 -16.85 14.42 11.97
CA SER A 8 -17.78 13.37 12.37
C SER A 8 -18.72 13.01 11.20
N PRO A 9 -19.05 11.72 11.00
CA PRO A 9 -19.94 11.29 9.93
C PRO A 9 -21.30 11.97 10.06
N GLN A 10 -21.83 12.44 8.93
CA GLN A 10 -23.18 13.02 8.85
C GLN A 10 -24.21 11.90 9.10
N PRO A 11 -25.26 12.12 9.86
CA PRO A 11 -26.30 11.13 10.09
C PRO A 11 -27.14 10.94 8.81
N GLY A 12 -26.99 9.81 8.13
CA GLY A 12 -27.81 9.49 6.96
C GLY A 12 -27.26 8.45 5.98
N SER A 13 -25.99 8.06 6.02
CA SER A 13 -25.48 6.94 5.20
C SER A 13 -25.55 5.63 6.00
N THR A 14 -26.15 4.60 5.41
CA THR A 14 -26.37 3.30 6.03
C THR A 14 -25.14 2.37 5.96
N ASP A 15 -24.04 2.78 5.32
CA ASP A 15 -22.81 2.00 5.21
C ASP A 15 -21.58 2.89 5.55
N LEU A 16 -21.08 2.77 6.77
CA LEU A 16 -19.90 3.52 7.24
C LEU A 16 -18.61 2.76 6.89
N GLY A 17 -18.10 2.98 5.68
CA GLY A 17 -16.81 2.43 5.27
C GLY A 17 -15.61 3.22 5.82
N LEU A 18 -14.55 2.52 6.24
CA LEU A 18 -13.28 3.09 6.70
C LEU A 18 -12.12 2.59 5.84
N ALA A 19 -11.44 3.50 5.15
CA ALA A 19 -10.25 3.21 4.35
C ALA A 19 -9.00 3.85 4.96
N LEU A 20 -7.98 3.05 5.21
CA LEU A 20 -6.70 3.44 5.81
C LEU A 20 -5.60 3.18 4.78
N ILE A 21 -4.93 4.24 4.28
CA ILE A 21 -4.08 4.15 3.08
C ILE A 21 -2.70 4.74 3.36
N THR A 22 -1.64 3.95 3.18
CA THR A 22 -0.26 4.45 3.29
C THR A 22 0.23 5.01 1.94
N GLY A 23 1.04 6.10 2.01
CA GLY A 23 1.56 6.76 0.81
C GLY A 23 0.49 7.50 0.01
N GLY A 24 -0.55 8.03 0.67
CA GLY A 24 -1.70 8.67 0.03
C GLY A 24 -1.45 10.09 -0.47
N SER A 25 -0.26 10.67 -0.31
CA SER A 25 0.03 12.05 -0.71
C SER A 25 0.20 12.27 -2.22
N ARG A 26 0.41 11.22 -3.03
CA ARG A 26 0.63 11.30 -4.49
C ARG A 26 0.36 9.97 -5.19
N GLY A 27 0.32 10.04 -6.54
CA GLY A 27 0.23 8.86 -7.41
C GLY A 27 -0.97 7.98 -7.10
N LEU A 28 -0.76 6.66 -7.11
CA LEU A 28 -1.83 5.69 -6.84
C LEU A 28 -2.46 5.87 -5.46
N GLY A 29 -1.65 6.15 -4.43
CA GLY A 29 -2.18 6.32 -3.07
C GLY A 29 -3.15 7.51 -2.96
N ALA A 30 -2.84 8.65 -3.58
CA ALA A 30 -3.75 9.80 -3.62
C ALA A 30 -5.03 9.46 -4.39
N ALA A 31 -4.90 8.80 -5.54
CA ALA A 31 -6.05 8.37 -6.33
C ALA A 31 -6.95 7.37 -5.58
N LEU A 32 -6.36 6.46 -4.80
CA LEU A 32 -7.12 5.55 -3.93
C LEU A 32 -7.86 6.31 -2.82
N CYS A 33 -7.20 7.30 -2.20
CA CYS A 33 -7.86 8.14 -1.20
C CYS A 33 -9.07 8.87 -1.78
N ASP A 34 -8.91 9.43 -2.98
CA ASP A 34 -10.00 10.16 -3.65
C ASP A 34 -11.12 9.22 -4.09
N GLU A 35 -10.79 8.04 -4.61
CA GLU A 35 -11.79 7.06 -5.03
C GLU A 35 -12.64 6.57 -3.84
N TYR A 36 -12.04 6.28 -2.67
CA TYR A 36 -12.79 5.93 -1.48
C TYR A 36 -13.65 7.09 -0.96
N ARG A 37 -13.13 8.34 -0.97
CA ARG A 37 -13.94 9.53 -0.62
C ARG A 37 -15.12 9.72 -1.56
N ASN A 38 -14.94 9.51 -2.87
CA ASN A 38 -16.00 9.60 -3.87
C ASN A 38 -17.10 8.53 -3.66
N ARG A 39 -16.80 7.47 -2.91
CA ARG A 39 -17.77 6.44 -2.49
C ARG A 39 -18.29 6.65 -1.06
N ASP A 40 -18.16 7.85 -0.52
CA ASP A 40 -18.61 8.26 0.82
C ASP A 40 -17.94 7.51 1.98
N TRP A 41 -16.74 6.94 1.76
CA TRP A 41 -15.96 6.32 2.82
C TRP A 41 -15.17 7.35 3.62
N THR A 42 -15.04 7.11 4.93
CA THR A 42 -14.06 7.82 5.76
C THR A 42 -12.65 7.36 5.39
N VAL A 43 -11.77 8.31 5.02
CA VAL A 43 -10.42 8.01 4.59
C VAL A 43 -9.40 8.60 5.55
N MET A 44 -8.52 7.75 6.09
CA MET A 44 -7.32 8.18 6.81
C MET A 44 -6.08 7.86 5.97
N GLU A 45 -5.34 8.89 5.64
CA GLU A 45 -4.11 8.82 4.85
C GLU A 45 -2.90 8.91 5.77
N PHE A 46 -1.88 8.09 5.47
CA PHE A 46 -0.59 8.06 6.17
C PHE A 46 0.54 8.37 5.21
N SER A 47 1.24 9.49 5.39
CA SER A 47 2.40 9.87 4.58
C SER A 47 3.27 10.93 5.24
N ARG A 48 4.39 11.26 4.58
CA ARG A 48 5.29 12.34 5.03
C ARG A 48 4.82 13.74 4.62
N SER A 49 3.87 13.89 3.71
CA SER A 49 3.54 15.19 3.09
C SER A 49 2.07 15.39 2.73
N GLY A 50 1.21 14.43 3.03
CA GLY A 50 -0.23 14.54 2.79
C GLY A 50 -0.96 15.31 3.90
N PRO A 51 -2.27 15.52 3.73
CA PRO A 51 -3.11 16.19 4.72
C PRO A 51 -3.48 15.31 5.93
N GLY A 52 -3.19 14.01 5.86
CA GLY A 52 -3.55 13.03 6.87
C GLY A 52 -2.56 12.92 8.02
N VAL A 53 -2.29 11.71 8.46
CA VAL A 53 -1.37 11.43 9.57
C VAL A 53 0.06 11.40 9.07
N TYR A 54 0.92 12.23 9.66
CA TYR A 54 2.34 12.21 9.35
C TYR A 54 2.98 10.90 9.82
N VAL A 55 3.69 10.23 8.92
CA VAL A 55 4.51 9.06 9.24
C VAL A 55 5.69 8.95 8.28
N ASP A 56 6.87 8.70 8.82
CA ASP A 56 8.05 8.30 8.03
C ASP A 56 8.24 6.79 8.16
N MET A 57 7.99 6.07 7.08
CA MET A 57 8.10 4.61 7.00
C MET A 57 9.54 4.10 7.17
N ALA A 58 10.55 4.97 7.01
CA ALA A 58 11.95 4.61 7.26
C ALA A 58 12.26 4.57 8.76
N ASN A 59 11.48 5.27 9.60
CA ASN A 59 11.56 5.16 11.06
C ASN A 59 10.49 4.16 11.53
N THR A 60 10.82 2.89 11.52
CA THR A 60 9.86 1.80 11.75
C THR A 60 9.29 1.77 13.17
N CYS A 61 10.04 2.21 14.17
CA CYS A 61 9.54 2.31 15.56
C CYS A 61 8.45 3.38 15.65
N ASP A 62 8.72 4.60 15.17
CA ASP A 62 7.73 5.68 15.16
C ASP A 62 6.53 5.32 14.29
N ALA A 63 6.75 4.67 13.16
CA ALA A 63 5.66 4.20 12.29
C ALA A 63 4.75 3.20 13.00
N ALA A 64 5.31 2.26 13.77
CA ALA A 64 4.53 1.29 14.55
C ALA A 64 3.67 1.98 15.63
N ASP A 65 4.21 2.98 16.32
CA ASP A 65 3.48 3.76 17.34
C ASP A 65 2.37 4.60 16.71
N VAL A 66 2.65 5.24 15.57
CA VAL A 66 1.65 6.03 14.82
C VAL A 66 0.50 5.15 14.35
N PHE A 67 0.79 3.98 13.76
CA PHE A 67 -0.27 3.05 13.31
C PHE A 67 -1.09 2.54 14.49
N SER A 68 -0.43 2.10 15.56
CA SER A 68 -1.11 1.56 16.75
C SER A 68 -2.02 2.60 17.39
N GLY A 69 -1.53 3.82 17.61
CA GLY A 69 -2.31 4.89 18.21
C GLY A 69 -3.49 5.35 17.33
N ALA A 70 -3.28 5.47 16.01
CA ALA A 70 -4.36 5.83 15.09
C ALA A 70 -5.45 4.75 15.03
N PHE A 71 -5.06 3.47 14.97
CA PHE A 71 -6.02 2.36 14.86
C PHE A 71 -6.76 2.12 16.16
N GLU A 72 -6.11 2.28 17.31
CA GLU A 72 -6.77 2.24 18.61
C GLU A 72 -7.88 3.29 18.72
N GLN A 73 -7.59 4.54 18.31
CA GLN A 73 -8.61 5.61 18.29
C GLN A 73 -9.77 5.26 17.35
N LEU A 74 -9.48 4.72 16.16
CA LEU A 74 -10.51 4.35 15.18
C LEU A 74 -11.30 3.11 15.59
N SER A 75 -10.74 2.24 16.40
CA SER A 75 -11.44 1.05 16.89
C SER A 75 -12.64 1.36 17.77
N ALA A 76 -12.77 2.57 18.28
CA ALA A 76 -13.94 3.02 19.06
C ALA A 76 -15.14 3.42 18.17
N PHE A 77 -14.95 3.66 16.87
CA PHE A 77 -16.03 4.08 15.97
C PHE A 77 -16.79 2.89 15.41
N ALA A 78 -18.11 3.03 15.28
CA ALA A 78 -18.93 2.08 14.54
C ALA A 78 -18.63 2.21 13.04
N VAL A 79 -18.26 1.11 12.41
CA VAL A 79 -18.01 1.03 10.96
C VAL A 79 -18.51 -0.32 10.44
N ASP A 80 -19.03 -0.33 9.21
CA ASP A 80 -19.63 -1.50 8.58
C ASP A 80 -18.62 -2.27 7.72
N GLU A 81 -17.56 -1.62 7.26
CA GLU A 81 -16.47 -2.26 6.52
C GLU A 81 -15.15 -1.50 6.72
N ILE A 82 -14.03 -2.24 6.78
CA ILE A 82 -12.69 -1.66 6.96
C ILE A 82 -11.76 -2.17 5.87
N VAL A 83 -11.07 -1.24 5.20
CA VAL A 83 -10.02 -1.55 4.22
C VAL A 83 -8.73 -0.86 4.61
N VAL A 84 -7.65 -1.62 4.72
CA VAL A 84 -6.28 -1.11 4.93
C VAL A 84 -5.45 -1.39 3.70
N ILE A 85 -4.86 -0.34 3.10
CA ILE A 85 -4.05 -0.45 1.89
C ILE A 85 -2.60 -0.08 2.19
N SER A 86 -1.72 -1.08 2.15
CA SER A 86 -0.28 -0.91 2.16
C SER A 86 0.20 -0.57 0.76
N ASN A 87 0.28 0.75 0.48
CA ASN A 87 0.68 1.27 -0.84
C ASN A 87 2.05 1.97 -0.80
N ALA A 88 2.45 2.55 0.34
CA ALA A 88 3.74 3.22 0.45
C ALA A 88 4.91 2.30 0.07
N ALA A 89 5.74 2.74 -0.87
CA ALA A 89 6.95 2.03 -1.27
C ALA A 89 7.94 2.97 -1.95
N VAL A 90 9.22 2.62 -1.91
CA VAL A 90 10.31 3.23 -2.67
C VAL A 90 10.87 2.23 -3.67
N LEU A 91 11.32 2.74 -4.83
CA LEU A 91 11.99 1.92 -5.85
C LEU A 91 13.48 1.77 -5.55
N GLY A 92 14.13 2.90 -5.28
CA GLY A 92 15.57 2.99 -5.10
C GLY A 92 16.10 2.33 -3.82
N PRO A 93 17.42 2.12 -3.78
CA PRO A 93 18.40 2.49 -4.81
C PRO A 93 18.31 1.60 -6.06
N VAL A 94 18.54 2.21 -7.24
CA VAL A 94 18.59 1.51 -8.53
C VAL A 94 20.05 1.27 -8.91
N GLY A 95 20.41 0.02 -9.22
CA GLY A 95 21.76 -0.36 -9.61
C GLY A 95 22.14 -1.77 -9.15
N ALA A 96 23.36 -2.18 -9.46
CA ALA A 96 23.88 -3.47 -9.04
C ALA A 96 24.05 -3.50 -7.50
N VAL A 97 23.58 -4.56 -6.85
CA VAL A 97 23.57 -4.67 -5.38
C VAL A 97 24.95 -4.50 -4.74
N ALA A 98 26.02 -4.84 -5.45
CA ALA A 98 27.38 -4.65 -4.97
C ALA A 98 27.79 -3.18 -4.78
N HIS A 99 27.04 -2.24 -5.38
CA HIS A 99 27.30 -0.80 -5.30
C HIS A 99 26.30 -0.05 -4.41
N VAL A 100 25.41 -0.78 -3.75
CA VAL A 100 24.41 -0.18 -2.86
C VAL A 100 25.00 -0.05 -1.45
N GLU A 101 24.88 1.14 -0.88
CA GLU A 101 25.33 1.38 0.49
C GLU A 101 24.49 0.58 1.50
N PRO A 102 25.10 0.01 2.55
CA PRO A 102 24.39 -0.78 3.57
C PRO A 102 23.22 -0.03 4.22
N ALA A 103 23.36 1.28 4.43
CA ALA A 103 22.30 2.11 5.01
C ALA A 103 21.10 2.24 4.09
N ASP A 104 21.29 2.29 2.77
CA ASP A 104 20.24 2.34 1.79
C ASP A 104 19.50 0.99 1.68
N ILE A 105 20.24 -0.12 1.85
CA ILE A 105 19.63 -1.46 1.92
C ILE A 105 18.67 -1.52 3.11
N ALA A 106 19.13 -1.11 4.30
CA ALA A 106 18.32 -1.11 5.51
C ALA A 106 17.08 -0.24 5.33
N SER A 107 17.26 1.01 4.90
CA SER A 107 16.16 1.96 4.69
C SER A 107 15.12 1.45 3.67
N HIS A 108 15.56 0.81 2.58
CA HIS A 108 14.66 0.22 1.59
C HIS A 108 13.78 -0.89 2.20
N ILE A 109 14.39 -1.78 2.98
CA ILE A 109 13.66 -2.87 3.64
C ILE A 109 12.73 -2.31 4.73
N ASP A 110 13.18 -1.30 5.50
CA ASP A 110 12.35 -0.64 6.50
C ASP A 110 11.08 -0.06 5.87
N VAL A 111 11.21 0.68 4.77
CA VAL A 111 10.05 1.29 4.09
C VAL A 111 9.16 0.26 3.43
N ASN A 112 9.72 -0.70 2.67
CA ASN A 112 8.93 -1.57 1.81
C ASN A 112 8.41 -2.84 2.50
N VAL A 113 9.04 -3.25 3.60
CA VAL A 113 8.73 -4.52 4.27
C VAL A 113 8.38 -4.29 5.74
N VAL A 114 9.30 -3.75 6.54
CA VAL A 114 9.10 -3.67 7.99
C VAL A 114 7.91 -2.81 8.35
N SER A 115 7.79 -1.61 7.75
CA SER A 115 6.66 -0.71 8.01
C SER A 115 5.31 -1.31 7.57
N ALA A 116 5.28 -2.06 6.46
CA ALA A 116 4.08 -2.75 5.98
C ALA A 116 3.65 -3.89 6.91
N ILE A 117 4.62 -4.62 7.50
CA ILE A 117 4.36 -5.63 8.53
C ILE A 117 3.83 -4.97 9.81
N MET A 118 4.40 -3.83 10.24
CA MET A 118 3.92 -3.07 11.41
C MET A 118 2.50 -2.55 11.20
N LEU A 119 2.18 -2.05 9.99
CA LEU A 119 0.82 -1.67 9.61
C LEU A 119 -0.16 -2.84 9.73
N THR A 120 0.22 -4.00 9.19
CA THR A 120 -0.60 -5.22 9.26
C THR A 120 -0.83 -5.67 10.70
N ARG A 121 0.24 -5.68 11.51
CA ARG A 121 0.16 -6.00 12.94
C ARG A 121 -0.80 -5.07 13.69
N ALA A 122 -0.67 -3.76 13.47
CA ALA A 122 -1.54 -2.77 14.12
C ALA A 122 -3.01 -2.95 13.69
N PHE A 123 -3.26 -3.25 12.41
CA PHE A 123 -4.60 -3.53 11.89
C PHE A 123 -5.23 -4.75 12.55
N ILE A 124 -4.50 -5.86 12.61
CA ILE A 124 -4.98 -7.08 13.27
C ILE A 124 -5.26 -6.81 14.74
N ALA A 125 -4.31 -6.19 15.47
CA ALA A 125 -4.45 -5.92 16.89
C ALA A 125 -5.67 -5.05 17.24
N ALA A 126 -5.99 -4.06 16.41
CA ALA A 126 -7.08 -3.12 16.68
C ALA A 126 -8.46 -3.62 16.25
N PHE A 127 -8.53 -4.45 15.20
CA PHE A 127 -9.81 -4.76 14.55
C PHE A 127 -10.13 -6.26 14.45
N GLN A 128 -9.29 -7.16 15.00
CA GLN A 128 -9.50 -8.62 14.90
C GLN A 128 -10.91 -9.04 15.33
N ASP A 129 -11.38 -8.54 16.47
CA ASP A 129 -12.64 -8.96 17.09
C ASP A 129 -13.88 -8.24 16.54
N ARG A 130 -13.70 -7.36 15.53
CA ARG A 130 -14.83 -6.69 14.89
C ARG A 130 -15.60 -7.63 13.99
N ASP A 131 -16.91 -7.68 14.19
CA ASP A 131 -17.84 -8.45 13.35
C ASP A 131 -18.30 -7.59 12.15
N CYS A 132 -17.34 -7.25 11.29
CA CYS A 132 -17.60 -6.59 10.00
C CYS A 132 -16.57 -7.08 8.97
N PRO A 133 -16.83 -6.94 7.67
CA PRO A 133 -15.84 -7.20 6.63
C PRO A 133 -14.57 -6.36 6.84
N LYS A 134 -13.42 -7.02 6.79
CA LYS A 134 -12.11 -6.40 6.97
C LYS A 134 -11.17 -6.90 5.89
N THR A 135 -10.54 -5.98 5.16
CA THR A 135 -9.60 -6.34 4.07
C THR A 135 -8.28 -5.62 4.23
N PHE A 136 -7.19 -6.38 4.21
CA PHE A 136 -5.82 -5.87 4.04
C PHE A 136 -5.38 -6.05 2.60
N VAL A 137 -4.96 -4.97 1.95
CA VAL A 137 -4.50 -4.95 0.57
C VAL A 137 -3.03 -4.55 0.53
N ASN A 138 -2.18 -5.43 0.04
CA ASN A 138 -0.79 -5.13 -0.28
C ASN A 138 -0.67 -4.75 -1.76
N ILE A 139 -0.23 -3.53 -2.06
CA ILE A 139 0.08 -3.13 -3.44
C ILE A 139 1.41 -3.77 -3.84
N SER A 140 1.29 -4.79 -4.67
CA SER A 140 2.41 -5.58 -5.20
C SER A 140 2.95 -5.00 -6.52
N SER A 141 3.66 -5.81 -7.27
CA SER A 141 4.27 -5.46 -8.55
C SER A 141 4.62 -6.75 -9.31
N GLY A 142 4.73 -6.67 -10.63
CA GLY A 142 5.36 -7.74 -11.42
C GLY A 142 6.78 -8.09 -10.97
N ALA A 143 7.45 -7.19 -10.28
CA ALA A 143 8.77 -7.40 -9.66
C ALA A 143 8.75 -8.43 -8.51
N ALA A 144 7.59 -8.78 -7.96
CA ALA A 144 7.47 -9.82 -6.95
C ALA A 144 7.73 -11.23 -7.51
N VAL A 145 7.47 -11.44 -8.79
CA VAL A 145 7.59 -12.76 -9.46
C VAL A 145 8.68 -12.80 -10.51
N LYS A 146 9.22 -11.65 -10.92
CA LYS A 146 10.26 -11.55 -11.94
C LYS A 146 11.41 -10.67 -11.45
N GLY A 147 12.65 -11.18 -11.55
CA GLY A 147 13.86 -10.40 -11.29
C GLY A 147 14.11 -9.36 -12.40
N HIS A 148 14.59 -8.18 -11.99
CA HIS A 148 15.05 -7.11 -12.88
C HIS A 148 16.46 -6.69 -12.47
N ALA A 149 17.39 -6.65 -13.42
CA ALA A 149 18.74 -6.13 -13.15
C ALA A 149 18.64 -4.67 -12.66
N GLY A 150 19.34 -4.36 -11.57
CA GLY A 150 19.29 -3.05 -10.94
C GLY A 150 18.14 -2.84 -9.93
N TRP A 151 17.23 -3.80 -9.76
CA TRP A 151 16.11 -3.73 -8.82
C TRP A 151 16.10 -4.86 -7.79
N SER A 152 17.25 -5.41 -7.46
CA SER A 152 17.32 -6.57 -6.56
C SER A 152 16.58 -6.38 -5.23
N LEU A 153 16.73 -5.21 -4.61
CA LEU A 153 16.04 -4.88 -3.35
C LEU A 153 14.53 -4.73 -3.55
N TYR A 154 14.12 -4.03 -4.61
CA TYR A 154 12.70 -3.86 -4.92
C TYR A 154 12.01 -5.19 -5.22
N CYS A 155 12.64 -6.05 -6.04
CA CYS A 155 12.14 -7.39 -6.32
C CYS A 155 12.04 -8.22 -5.03
N ALA A 156 13.09 -8.21 -4.19
CA ALA A 156 13.10 -8.93 -2.92
C ALA A 156 11.99 -8.44 -1.98
N SER A 157 11.82 -7.11 -1.83
CA SER A 157 10.81 -6.53 -0.95
C SER A 157 9.38 -6.87 -1.40
N LYS A 158 9.10 -6.81 -2.71
CA LYS A 158 7.77 -7.14 -3.25
C LYS A 158 7.47 -8.64 -3.15
N ALA A 159 8.46 -9.51 -3.40
CA ALA A 159 8.31 -10.96 -3.22
C ALA A 159 8.09 -11.32 -1.74
N ALA A 160 8.85 -10.69 -0.81
CA ALA A 160 8.68 -10.89 0.62
C ALA A 160 7.27 -10.54 1.07
N MET A 161 6.74 -9.38 0.66
CA MET A 161 5.40 -8.94 1.04
C MET A 161 4.30 -9.80 0.44
N GLU A 162 4.45 -10.29 -0.81
CA GLU A 162 3.45 -11.23 -1.34
C GLU A 162 3.37 -12.53 -0.53
N ASN A 163 4.52 -13.08 -0.15
CA ASN A 163 4.53 -14.31 0.64
C ASN A 163 4.07 -14.08 2.08
N PHE A 164 4.42 -12.95 2.69
CA PHE A 164 3.91 -12.53 3.99
C PHE A 164 2.38 -12.48 4.01
N VAL A 165 1.76 -11.83 3.02
CA VAL A 165 0.30 -11.74 2.91
C VAL A 165 -0.36 -13.12 2.75
N ARG A 166 0.26 -14.04 2.00
CA ARG A 166 -0.24 -15.42 1.90
C ARG A 166 -0.22 -16.14 3.26
N ALA A 167 0.86 -15.95 4.05
CA ALA A 167 0.95 -16.52 5.39
C ALA A 167 -0.11 -15.91 6.33
N VAL A 168 -0.26 -14.58 6.34
CA VAL A 168 -1.30 -13.88 7.12
C VAL A 168 -2.70 -14.37 6.75
N ALA A 169 -2.99 -14.59 5.47
CA ALA A 169 -4.29 -15.12 5.04
C ALA A 169 -4.58 -16.52 5.65
N LEU A 170 -3.57 -17.38 5.73
CA LEU A 170 -3.70 -18.70 6.39
C LEU A 170 -3.91 -18.58 7.90
N GLU A 171 -3.20 -17.67 8.57
CA GLU A 171 -3.38 -17.38 10.00
C GLU A 171 -4.79 -16.86 10.26
N GLN A 172 -5.29 -15.96 9.42
CA GLN A 172 -6.61 -15.35 9.55
C GLN A 172 -7.75 -16.32 9.26
N ALA A 173 -7.54 -17.34 8.43
CA ALA A 173 -8.54 -18.40 8.19
C ALA A 173 -8.88 -19.20 9.47
N LEU A 174 -8.05 -19.13 10.51
CA LEU A 174 -8.27 -19.77 11.79
C LEU A 174 -9.01 -18.88 12.81
N GLN A 175 -9.32 -17.64 12.47
CA GLN A 175 -9.93 -16.65 13.36
C GLN A 175 -11.46 -16.63 13.23
N PRO A 176 -12.20 -16.37 14.31
CA PRO A 176 -13.67 -16.25 14.27
C PRO A 176 -14.15 -15.11 13.34
N HIS A 177 -13.43 -13.98 13.32
CA HIS A 177 -13.72 -12.81 12.50
C HIS A 177 -12.52 -12.50 11.59
N PRO A 178 -12.31 -13.27 10.50
CA PRO A 178 -11.09 -13.21 9.73
C PRO A 178 -10.92 -11.87 8.99
N ILE A 179 -9.69 -11.41 8.92
CA ILE A 179 -9.27 -10.33 8.03
C ILE A 179 -8.87 -10.95 6.69
N ARG A 180 -9.49 -10.51 5.61
CA ARG A 180 -9.10 -10.90 4.25
C ARG A 180 -7.80 -10.20 3.87
N ALA A 181 -6.71 -10.92 3.67
CA ALA A 181 -5.45 -10.38 3.21
C ALA A 181 -5.22 -10.77 1.74
N ILE A 182 -4.96 -9.79 0.87
CA ILE A 182 -4.75 -9.98 -0.57
C ILE A 182 -3.58 -9.15 -1.10
N ASN A 183 -3.01 -9.60 -2.22
CA ASN A 183 -2.04 -8.84 -3.00
C ASN A 183 -2.69 -8.31 -4.27
N VAL A 184 -2.42 -7.05 -4.62
CA VAL A 184 -2.90 -6.44 -5.86
C VAL A 184 -1.72 -5.94 -6.67
N ASN A 185 -1.56 -6.46 -7.89
CA ASN A 185 -0.62 -5.92 -8.87
C ASN A 185 -1.34 -4.80 -9.67
N PRO A 186 -0.96 -3.54 -9.50
CA PRO A 186 -1.62 -2.43 -10.16
C PRO A 186 -1.21 -2.23 -11.62
N GLY A 187 -0.27 -3.05 -12.14
CA GLY A 187 0.33 -2.86 -13.45
C GLY A 187 1.32 -1.70 -13.51
N ILE A 188 1.60 -1.23 -14.73
CA ILE A 188 2.50 -0.11 -14.99
C ILE A 188 1.70 1.19 -15.10
N MET A 189 2.04 2.19 -14.25
CA MET A 189 1.27 3.44 -14.14
C MET A 189 2.13 4.67 -14.39
N ASP A 190 1.51 5.76 -14.85
CA ASP A 190 2.17 7.04 -15.04
C ASP A 190 2.31 7.80 -13.71
N THR A 191 3.34 7.48 -12.96
CA THR A 191 3.64 8.03 -11.64
C THR A 191 5.05 8.59 -11.53
N ALA A 192 5.37 9.27 -10.44
CA ALA A 192 6.73 9.74 -10.14
C ALA A 192 7.75 8.58 -10.13
N MET A 193 7.38 7.41 -9.58
CA MET A 193 8.23 6.21 -9.60
C MET A 193 8.56 5.79 -11.03
N GLN A 194 7.60 5.84 -11.95
CA GLN A 194 7.83 5.54 -13.36
C GLN A 194 8.74 6.58 -14.05
N ALA A 195 8.66 7.86 -13.64
CA ALA A 195 9.60 8.88 -14.10
C ALA A 195 11.03 8.61 -13.56
N GLU A 196 11.16 8.18 -12.31
CA GLU A 196 12.45 7.75 -11.71
C GLU A 196 13.07 6.59 -12.49
N ILE A 197 12.28 5.58 -12.86
CA ILE A 197 12.72 4.45 -13.68
C ILE A 197 13.30 4.93 -15.03
N ARG A 198 12.61 5.84 -15.71
CA ARG A 198 13.06 6.38 -17.01
C ARG A 198 14.27 7.29 -16.90
N ALA A 199 14.50 7.90 -15.74
CA ALA A 199 15.65 8.75 -15.45
C ALA A 199 16.90 7.98 -15.01
N ALA A 200 16.77 6.68 -14.68
CA ALA A 200 17.90 5.84 -14.30
C ALA A 200 18.93 5.76 -15.42
N ARG A 201 20.21 5.57 -15.07
CA ARG A 201 21.25 5.33 -16.06
C ARG A 201 21.09 3.92 -16.66
N VAL A 202 21.43 3.75 -17.94
CA VAL A 202 21.32 2.45 -18.61
C VAL A 202 22.21 1.39 -17.96
N GLU A 203 23.38 1.82 -17.46
CA GLU A 203 24.32 0.95 -16.73
C GLU A 203 23.74 0.43 -15.42
N ASP A 204 22.91 1.22 -14.75
CA ASP A 204 22.27 0.88 -13.46
C ASP A 204 20.95 0.12 -13.69
N PHE A 205 20.26 0.38 -14.81
CA PHE A 205 19.02 -0.29 -15.17
C PHE A 205 18.93 -0.59 -16.67
N PRO A 206 19.42 -1.73 -17.13
CA PRO A 206 19.48 -2.11 -18.56
C PRO A 206 18.10 -2.16 -19.26
N GLU A 207 17.01 -2.40 -18.52
CA GLU A 207 15.65 -2.42 -19.09
C GLU A 207 15.04 -1.01 -19.26
N ARG A 208 15.73 0.08 -18.95
CA ARG A 208 15.23 1.46 -19.00
C ARG A 208 14.47 1.79 -20.29
N GLU A 209 15.03 1.43 -21.44
CA GLU A 209 14.44 1.75 -22.76
C GLU A 209 13.05 1.10 -22.95
N ARG A 210 12.81 -0.07 -22.36
CA ARG A 210 11.48 -0.69 -22.34
C ARG A 210 10.47 0.18 -21.62
N PHE A 211 10.84 0.81 -20.51
CA PHE A 211 9.95 1.69 -19.72
C PHE A 211 9.75 3.04 -20.41
N VAL A 212 10.76 3.57 -21.10
CA VAL A 212 10.61 4.71 -22.01
C VAL A 212 9.60 4.38 -23.12
N GLY A 213 9.71 3.20 -23.72
CA GLY A 213 8.78 2.71 -24.73
C GLY A 213 7.33 2.56 -24.22
N PHE A 214 7.12 2.22 -22.95
CA PHE A 214 5.77 2.20 -22.36
C PHE A 214 5.14 3.60 -22.31
N LYS A 215 5.92 4.63 -21.94
CA LYS A 215 5.43 6.02 -21.92
C LYS A 215 5.13 6.52 -23.30
N LEU A 216 6.06 6.37 -24.26
CA LEU A 216 5.90 6.83 -25.63
C LEU A 216 4.75 6.13 -26.36
N GLY A 217 4.52 4.85 -26.04
CA GLY A 217 3.43 4.05 -26.62
C GLY A 217 2.08 4.19 -25.91
N GLY A 218 1.94 5.12 -24.94
CA GLY A 218 0.68 5.36 -24.22
C GLY A 218 0.19 4.14 -23.39
N ARG A 219 1.11 3.25 -22.95
CA ARG A 219 0.78 1.99 -22.25
C ARG A 219 0.81 2.10 -20.74
N LEU A 220 0.98 3.32 -20.19
CA LEU A 220 0.93 3.55 -18.77
C LEU A 220 -0.50 3.79 -18.32
N GLY A 221 -0.98 3.03 -17.33
CA GLY A 221 -2.27 3.28 -16.71
C GLY A 221 -2.31 4.62 -16.00
N GLN A 222 -3.46 5.30 -16.04
CA GLN A 222 -3.67 6.49 -15.24
C GLN A 222 -3.98 6.09 -13.80
N PRO A 223 -3.39 6.75 -12.78
CA PRO A 223 -3.58 6.36 -11.38
C PRO A 223 -5.03 6.35 -10.91
N ASP A 224 -5.87 7.26 -11.39
CA ASP A 224 -7.30 7.34 -11.08
C ASP A 224 -8.07 6.13 -11.63
N VAL A 225 -7.84 5.76 -12.89
CA VAL A 225 -8.46 4.58 -13.51
C VAL A 225 -8.03 3.29 -12.81
N VAL A 226 -6.75 3.20 -12.44
CA VAL A 226 -6.24 2.03 -11.70
C VAL A 226 -6.81 1.98 -10.29
N ALA A 227 -6.95 3.12 -9.61
CA ALA A 227 -7.56 3.20 -8.29
C ALA A 227 -9.01 2.69 -8.30
N THR A 228 -9.82 3.14 -9.26
CA THR A 228 -11.21 2.65 -9.42
C THR A 228 -11.24 1.12 -9.58
N ARG A 229 -10.39 0.56 -10.45
CA ARG A 229 -10.30 -0.90 -10.64
C ARG A 229 -9.89 -1.63 -9.37
N ILE A 230 -8.94 -1.08 -8.59
CA ILE A 230 -8.52 -1.68 -7.33
C ILE A 230 -9.67 -1.68 -6.33
N VAL A 231 -10.40 -0.57 -6.19
CA VAL A 231 -11.52 -0.48 -5.26
C VAL A 231 -12.64 -1.45 -5.66
N ASP A 232 -12.98 -1.56 -6.96
CA ASP A 232 -13.95 -2.54 -7.46
C ASP A 232 -13.50 -3.98 -7.21
N LEU A 233 -12.21 -4.25 -7.40
CA LEU A 233 -11.61 -5.56 -7.14
C LEU A 233 -11.68 -5.91 -5.65
N VAL A 234 -11.37 -4.98 -4.75
CA VAL A 234 -11.52 -5.18 -3.29
C VAL A 234 -12.98 -5.47 -2.93
N ALA A 235 -13.93 -4.71 -3.50
CA ALA A 235 -15.36 -4.91 -3.31
C ALA A 235 -15.85 -6.28 -3.83
N SER A 236 -15.20 -6.86 -4.84
CA SER A 236 -15.51 -8.22 -5.34
C SER A 236 -15.09 -9.35 -4.40
N ARG A 237 -14.37 -9.00 -3.31
CA ARG A 237 -13.92 -9.92 -2.25
C ARG A 237 -13.13 -11.12 -2.76
N PRO A 238 -11.96 -10.94 -3.41
CA PRO A 238 -11.13 -12.03 -3.90
C PRO A 238 -10.74 -13.02 -2.80
N GLU A 239 -10.36 -14.22 -3.18
CA GLU A 239 -9.91 -15.25 -2.24
C GLU A 239 -8.74 -14.76 -1.37
N PRO A 240 -8.75 -15.04 -0.05
CA PRO A 240 -7.63 -14.70 0.83
C PRO A 240 -6.31 -15.29 0.34
N GLY A 241 -5.23 -14.51 0.42
CA GLY A 241 -3.90 -14.89 -0.06
C GLY A 241 -3.70 -14.77 -1.58
N ALA A 242 -4.76 -14.46 -2.34
CA ALA A 242 -4.65 -14.29 -3.78
C ALA A 242 -3.73 -13.11 -4.16
N THR A 243 -3.06 -13.24 -5.31
CA THR A 243 -2.46 -12.14 -6.05
C THR A 243 -3.31 -11.87 -7.29
N VAL A 244 -3.94 -10.71 -7.33
CA VAL A 244 -4.86 -10.29 -8.41
C VAL A 244 -4.30 -9.08 -9.14
N SER A 245 -4.74 -8.86 -10.39
CA SER A 245 -4.31 -7.71 -11.22
C SER A 245 -5.48 -6.76 -11.44
N ALA A 246 -5.22 -5.44 -11.32
CA ALA A 246 -6.18 -4.37 -11.55
C ALA A 246 -6.17 -3.86 -13.00
#